data_5000b9577d555ac5a23c25f4db50bd0a
#
_entry.id   5000b9577d555ac5a23c25f4db50bd0a
#
_cell.length_a   1.000
_cell.length_b   1.000
_cell.length_c   1.000
_cell.angle_alpha   90.00
_cell.angle_beta   90.00
_cell.angle_gamma   90.00
#
_symmetry.space_group_name_H-M   'P 1'
#
loop_
_entity.id
_entity.type
_entity.pdbx_description
1 polymer ?
#
loop_
_entity_poly.entity_id
_entity_poly.type
_entity_poly.pdbx_seq_one_letter_code
_entity_poly.pdbx_strand_id
1 'polypeptide(L)'
;MTEPPTASDSDTVPIPHEDRLDYTPFARSVPLARRRAARLVTEWGHPALAGDVALVVSELMSNALLHGSLRDRLIRVRITDTGVVLRVEVSDPRGERLPSPCSVGGTDQFGRGLLLVGALCHRWGWEPRSVGKTVYAEWVLGVGPVEVTSLMGARE
;
A
#
# COMPACT_ATOMS: atom_id res chain seq x y z
N MET A 1 -11.35 -48.25 25.80
CA MET A 1 -10.31 -47.76 24.91
C MET A 1 -10.87 -46.50 24.24
N THR A 2 -10.59 -45.40 24.84
CA THR A 2 -10.99 -44.07 24.35
C THR A 2 -9.90 -43.55 23.41
N GLU A 3 -10.29 -43.46 22.16
CA GLU A 3 -9.50 -42.80 21.17
C GLU A 3 -9.33 -41.32 21.55
N PRO A 4 -8.13 -40.75 21.52
CA PRO A 4 -7.99 -39.35 21.79
C PRO A 4 -8.66 -38.58 20.66
N PRO A 5 -9.27 -37.44 20.94
CA PRO A 5 -9.81 -36.61 19.88
C PRO A 5 -8.66 -36.19 18.99
N THR A 6 -8.77 -36.57 17.76
CA THR A 6 -7.93 -35.99 16.70
C THR A 6 -8.20 -34.50 16.68
N ALA A 7 -7.37 -33.77 17.36
CA ALA A 7 -7.27 -32.34 17.16
C ALA A 7 -6.66 -32.11 15.78
N SER A 8 -7.49 -32.16 14.78
CA SER A 8 -7.14 -31.71 13.45
C SER A 8 -8.12 -30.67 13.00
N ASP A 9 -8.14 -29.60 13.74
CA ASP A 9 -8.33 -28.32 13.14
C ASP A 9 -7.00 -27.62 13.25
N SER A 10 -6.15 -27.98 12.32
CA SER A 10 -5.16 -27.03 11.91
C SER A 10 -5.96 -25.82 11.44
N ASP A 11 -6.10 -24.84 12.31
CA ASP A 11 -6.25 -23.47 11.88
C ASP A 11 -5.10 -23.23 10.91
N THR A 12 -5.34 -23.58 9.66
CA THR A 12 -4.44 -23.23 8.60
C THR A 12 -4.62 -21.74 8.44
N VAL A 13 -3.93 -20.99 9.27
CA VAL A 13 -3.70 -19.57 9.02
C VAL A 13 -3.18 -19.54 7.60
N PRO A 14 -3.90 -18.96 6.64
CA PRO A 14 -3.40 -18.90 5.28
C PRO A 14 -2.03 -18.28 5.34
N ILE A 15 -1.03 -18.95 4.76
CA ILE A 15 0.33 -18.41 4.69
C ILE A 15 0.21 -17.08 4.00
N PRO A 16 0.47 -15.97 4.67
CA PRO A 16 0.31 -14.66 4.07
C PRO A 16 1.29 -14.53 2.91
N HIS A 17 0.82 -14.05 1.78
CA HIS A 17 1.68 -13.65 0.70
C HIS A 17 2.34 -12.33 1.09
N GLU A 18 3.62 -12.25 0.85
CA GLU A 18 4.39 -11.03 1.08
C GLU A 18 5.41 -10.84 -0.04
N ASP A 19 5.49 -9.63 -0.55
CA ASP A 19 6.54 -9.18 -1.45
C ASP A 19 7.11 -7.86 -0.94
N ARG A 20 8.41 -7.73 -1.04
CA ARG A 20 9.12 -6.52 -0.65
C ARG A 20 10.27 -6.28 -1.61
N LEU A 21 10.31 -5.11 -2.21
CA LEU A 21 11.36 -4.74 -3.14
C LEU A 21 11.73 -3.27 -2.95
N ASP A 22 13.01 -3.00 -2.97
CA ASP A 22 13.55 -1.66 -2.89
C ASP A 22 13.87 -1.16 -4.30
N TYR A 23 13.47 0.08 -4.57
CA TYR A 23 13.62 0.74 -5.88
C TYR A 23 14.51 1.96 -5.76
N THR A 24 15.25 2.23 -6.81
CA THR A 24 15.98 3.50 -6.94
C THR A 24 15.00 4.67 -7.00
N PRO A 25 15.35 5.84 -6.41
CA PRO A 25 14.43 6.97 -6.31
C PRO A 25 14.36 7.78 -7.61
N PHE A 26 14.00 7.12 -8.69
CA PHE A 26 13.87 7.73 -10.02
C PHE A 26 12.50 7.42 -10.63
N ALA A 27 12.02 8.31 -11.48
CA ALA A 27 10.73 8.17 -12.14
C ALA A 27 10.58 6.85 -12.90
N ARG A 28 11.66 6.31 -13.45
CA ARG A 28 11.66 5.02 -14.16
C ARG A 28 11.32 3.82 -13.28
N SER A 29 11.46 3.95 -11.97
CA SER A 29 11.10 2.91 -11.02
C SER A 29 9.59 2.77 -10.84
N VAL A 30 8.82 3.81 -11.09
CA VAL A 30 7.36 3.81 -10.92
C VAL A 30 6.67 2.78 -11.83
N PRO A 31 6.90 2.76 -13.15
CA PRO A 31 6.28 1.73 -13.98
C PRO A 31 6.74 0.31 -13.65
N LEU A 32 7.96 0.13 -13.17
CA LEU A 32 8.45 -1.18 -12.74
C LEU A 32 7.68 -1.69 -11.52
N ALA A 33 7.52 -0.85 -10.51
CA ALA A 33 6.79 -1.20 -9.29
C ALA A 33 5.30 -1.45 -9.59
N ARG A 34 4.69 -0.63 -10.43
CA ARG A 34 3.32 -0.78 -10.86
C ARG A 34 3.05 -2.12 -11.54
N ARG A 35 3.90 -2.50 -12.48
CA ARG A 35 3.78 -3.78 -13.21
C ARG A 35 3.97 -4.98 -12.28
N ARG A 36 4.95 -4.90 -11.39
CA ARG A 36 5.18 -5.94 -10.40
C ARG A 36 3.97 -6.11 -9.48
N ALA A 37 3.43 -5.03 -8.98
CA ALA A 37 2.25 -5.07 -8.12
C ALA A 37 1.04 -5.71 -8.81
N ALA A 38 0.75 -5.31 -10.03
CA ALA A 38 -0.35 -5.88 -10.81
C ALA A 38 -0.18 -7.39 -11.03
N ARG A 39 1.04 -7.82 -11.35
CA ARG A 39 1.35 -9.23 -11.55
C ARG A 39 1.17 -10.04 -10.27
N LEU A 40 1.73 -9.58 -9.16
CA LEU A 40 1.66 -10.27 -7.88
C LEU A 40 0.21 -10.41 -7.40
N VAL A 41 -0.57 -9.34 -7.45
CA VAL A 41 -1.96 -9.34 -7.03
C VAL A 41 -2.79 -10.30 -7.89
N THR A 42 -2.51 -10.38 -9.18
CA THR A 42 -3.14 -11.33 -10.08
C THR A 42 -2.74 -12.78 -9.73
N GLU A 43 -1.46 -13.02 -9.52
CA GLU A 43 -0.93 -14.34 -9.14
C GLU A 43 -1.49 -14.81 -7.79
N TRP A 44 -1.73 -13.90 -6.87
CA TRP A 44 -2.29 -14.20 -5.55
C TRP A 44 -3.82 -14.41 -5.56
N GLY A 45 -4.43 -14.35 -6.73
CA GLY A 45 -5.86 -14.66 -6.90
C GLY A 45 -6.78 -13.45 -6.86
N HIS A 46 -6.28 -12.24 -7.04
CA HIS A 46 -7.07 -11.01 -7.02
C HIS A 46 -6.95 -10.20 -8.32
N PRO A 47 -7.21 -10.81 -9.49
CA PRO A 47 -7.03 -10.11 -10.76
C PRO A 47 -7.92 -8.87 -10.90
N ALA A 48 -9.07 -8.86 -10.25
CA ALA A 48 -9.98 -7.71 -10.28
C ALA A 48 -9.40 -6.47 -9.58
N LEU A 49 -8.48 -6.65 -8.65
CA LEU A 49 -7.82 -5.55 -7.92
C LEU A 49 -6.54 -5.07 -8.59
N ALA A 50 -6.02 -5.80 -9.56
CA ALA A 50 -4.69 -5.54 -10.13
C ALA A 50 -4.56 -4.12 -10.70
N GLY A 51 -5.57 -3.62 -11.40
CA GLY A 51 -5.57 -2.28 -11.97
C GLY A 51 -5.54 -1.18 -10.91
N ASP A 52 -6.38 -1.29 -9.91
CA ASP A 52 -6.47 -0.32 -8.82
C ASP A 52 -5.20 -0.32 -7.97
N VAL A 53 -4.69 -1.50 -7.65
CA VAL A 53 -3.44 -1.65 -6.89
C VAL A 53 -2.26 -1.04 -7.66
N ALA A 54 -2.17 -1.31 -8.97
CA ALA A 54 -1.13 -0.73 -9.80
C ALA A 54 -1.16 0.80 -9.81
N LEU A 55 -2.36 1.37 -9.91
CA LEU A 55 -2.53 2.82 -9.91
C LEU A 55 -2.18 3.44 -8.56
N VAL A 56 -2.58 2.80 -7.47
CA VAL A 56 -2.23 3.22 -6.11
C VAL A 56 -0.72 3.18 -5.89
N VAL A 57 -0.05 2.11 -6.30
CA VAL A 57 1.42 2.03 -6.23
C VAL A 57 2.08 3.18 -7.00
N SER A 58 1.58 3.49 -8.19
CA SER A 58 2.09 4.62 -8.98
C SER A 58 1.96 5.95 -8.23
N GLU A 59 0.82 6.20 -7.61
CA GLU A 59 0.57 7.43 -6.87
C GLU A 59 1.42 7.53 -5.61
N LEU A 60 1.51 6.46 -4.83
CA LEU A 60 2.31 6.44 -3.61
C LEU A 60 3.81 6.59 -3.90
N MET A 61 4.30 5.96 -4.95
CA MET A 61 5.70 6.12 -5.36
C MET A 61 5.99 7.51 -5.91
N SER A 62 5.09 8.07 -6.70
CA SER A 62 5.23 9.43 -7.22
C SER A 62 5.28 10.45 -6.09
N ASN A 63 4.45 10.27 -5.06
CA ASN A 63 4.50 11.10 -3.87
C ASN A 63 5.83 10.94 -3.11
N ALA A 64 6.32 9.74 -2.96
CA ALA A 64 7.61 9.49 -2.32
C ALA A 64 8.76 10.16 -3.07
N LEU A 65 8.72 10.14 -4.40
CA LEU A 65 9.72 10.80 -5.24
C LEU A 65 9.68 12.32 -5.13
N LEU A 66 8.47 12.91 -5.09
CA LEU A 66 8.31 14.35 -5.01
C LEU A 66 8.67 14.92 -3.65
N HIS A 67 8.33 14.20 -2.58
CA HIS A 67 8.38 14.74 -1.22
C HIS A 67 9.47 14.13 -0.35
N GLY A 68 10.02 12.98 -0.74
CA GLY A 68 10.90 12.19 0.11
C GLY A 68 12.28 11.92 -0.44
N SER A 69 12.53 12.16 -1.72
CA SER A 69 13.71 11.62 -2.36
C SER A 69 15.00 12.30 -1.96
N LEU A 70 15.76 11.60 -1.17
CA LEU A 70 17.20 11.71 -1.22
C LEU A 70 17.67 10.77 -2.33
N ARG A 71 18.45 11.28 -3.29
CA ARG A 71 18.89 10.56 -4.49
C ARG A 71 19.70 9.30 -4.19
N ASP A 72 20.13 9.11 -2.96
CA ASP A 72 20.96 8.01 -2.48
C ASP A 72 20.20 7.01 -1.63
N ARG A 73 18.87 7.16 -1.47
CA ARG A 73 18.07 6.25 -0.66
C ARG A 73 16.99 5.55 -1.48
N LEU A 74 16.83 4.26 -1.21
CA LEU A 74 15.88 3.42 -1.91
C LEU A 74 14.46 3.65 -1.37
N ILE A 75 13.47 3.51 -2.24
CA ILE A 75 12.06 3.50 -1.88
C ILE A 75 11.62 2.04 -1.77
N ARG A 76 11.04 1.67 -0.65
CA ARG A 76 10.56 0.31 -0.43
C ARG A 76 9.08 0.21 -0.74
N VAL A 77 8.73 -0.76 -1.57
CA VAL A 77 7.35 -1.17 -1.82
C VAL A 77 7.14 -2.55 -1.21
N ARG A 78 6.21 -2.64 -0.29
CA ARG A 78 5.82 -3.89 0.34
C ARG A 78 4.35 -4.17 0.06
N ILE A 79 4.04 -5.39 -0.35
CA ILE A 79 2.67 -5.82 -0.63
C ILE A 79 2.43 -7.08 0.18
N THR A 80 1.35 -7.09 0.94
CA THR A 80 0.97 -8.23 1.79
C THR A 80 -0.47 -8.61 1.53
N ASP A 81 -0.73 -9.91 1.55
CA ASP A 81 -2.06 -10.49 1.46
C ASP A 81 -2.22 -11.47 2.63
N THR A 82 -3.06 -11.12 3.59
CA THR A 82 -3.35 -11.95 4.76
C THR A 82 -4.54 -12.90 4.53
N GLY A 83 -5.15 -12.85 3.36
CA GLY A 83 -6.42 -13.52 3.08
C GLY A 83 -7.64 -12.70 3.47
N VAL A 84 -7.48 -11.73 4.34
CA VAL A 84 -8.52 -10.80 4.79
C VAL A 84 -8.29 -9.39 4.26
N VAL A 85 -7.04 -8.96 4.22
CA VAL A 85 -6.64 -7.64 3.78
C VAL A 85 -5.47 -7.75 2.81
N LEU A 86 -5.58 -7.07 1.69
CA LEU A 86 -4.47 -6.77 0.80
C LEU A 86 -3.96 -5.38 1.15
N ARG A 87 -2.68 -5.27 1.46
CA ARG A 87 -2.06 -4.01 1.87
C ARG A 87 -0.84 -3.69 1.01
N VAL A 88 -0.78 -2.47 0.56
CA VAL A 88 0.38 -1.89 -0.13
C VAL A 88 1.00 -0.85 0.79
N GLU A 89 2.30 -0.92 0.97
CA GLU A 89 3.07 0.06 1.72
C GLU A 89 4.19 0.62 0.83
N VAL A 90 4.31 1.92 0.82
CA VAL A 90 5.45 2.60 0.22
C VAL A 90 6.17 3.36 1.32
N SER A 91 7.40 2.95 1.59
CA SER A 91 8.22 3.54 2.64
C SER A 91 9.27 4.44 2.03
N ASP A 92 9.26 5.67 2.48
CA ASP A 92 10.30 6.64 2.21
C ASP A 92 11.32 6.57 3.36
N PRO A 93 12.60 6.28 3.08
CA PRO A 93 13.62 6.21 4.12
C PRO A 93 13.95 7.55 4.76
N ARG A 94 13.35 8.64 4.31
CA ARG A 94 13.54 9.98 4.85
C ARG A 94 12.70 10.22 6.09
N GLY A 95 13.09 9.58 7.20
CA GLY A 95 12.35 9.68 8.45
C GLY A 95 12.59 10.91 9.28
N GLU A 96 13.63 11.61 8.97
CA GLU A 96 14.09 12.72 9.79
C GLU A 96 13.31 14.01 9.52
N ARG A 97 12.50 14.03 8.46
CA ARG A 97 11.62 15.15 8.16
C ARG A 97 10.21 14.62 7.93
N LEU A 98 9.48 14.53 9.01
CA LEU A 98 8.03 14.58 8.92
C LEU A 98 7.66 15.78 8.04
N PRO A 99 6.67 15.64 7.15
CA PRO A 99 6.19 16.82 6.46
C PRO A 99 5.86 17.86 7.52
N SER A 100 6.74 18.85 7.61
CA SER A 100 6.51 19.99 8.47
C SER A 100 5.19 20.61 8.05
N PRO A 101 4.31 20.97 8.99
CA PRO A 101 3.08 21.69 8.64
C PRO A 101 3.35 22.99 7.88
N CYS A 102 4.59 23.39 7.78
CA CYS A 102 5.03 24.58 7.02
C CYS A 102 5.31 24.32 5.55
N SER A 103 5.26 23.08 5.06
CA SER A 103 5.36 22.79 3.62
C SER A 103 4.01 22.99 2.94
N VAL A 104 3.48 24.20 3.07
CA VAL A 104 2.15 24.58 2.56
C VAL A 104 2.10 24.51 1.02
N GLY A 105 3.23 24.62 0.34
CA GLY A 105 3.29 24.50 -1.12
C GLY A 105 3.17 23.08 -1.66
N GLY A 106 3.35 22.06 -0.83
CA GLY A 106 3.23 20.65 -1.20
C GLY A 106 1.84 20.06 -0.98
N THR A 107 0.99 20.72 -0.19
CA THR A 107 -0.30 20.17 0.25
C THR A 107 -1.30 19.98 -0.88
N ASP A 108 -1.31 20.84 -1.88
CA ASP A 108 -2.27 20.74 -2.99
C ASP A 108 -1.96 19.58 -3.93
N GLN A 109 -0.70 19.33 -4.23
CA GLN A 109 -0.28 18.18 -5.03
C GLN A 109 -0.37 16.87 -4.24
N PHE A 110 -0.05 16.92 -2.96
CA PHE A 110 -0.21 15.80 -2.05
C PHE A 110 -1.68 15.40 -1.91
N GLY A 111 -2.60 16.37 -1.88
CA GLY A 111 -4.03 16.13 -1.77
C GLY A 111 -4.64 15.42 -2.99
N ARG A 112 -4.17 15.68 -4.21
CA ARG A 112 -4.72 15.09 -5.43
C ARG A 112 -4.40 13.60 -5.56
N GLY A 113 -3.15 13.20 -5.37
CA GLY A 113 -2.75 11.80 -5.42
C GLY A 113 -3.43 10.98 -4.34
N LEU A 114 -3.55 11.50 -3.13
CA LEU A 114 -4.19 10.82 -2.02
C LEU A 114 -5.71 10.76 -2.17
N LEU A 115 -6.35 11.74 -2.81
CA LEU A 115 -7.76 11.64 -3.17
C LEU A 115 -8.02 10.48 -4.12
N LEU A 116 -7.16 10.29 -5.11
CA LEU A 116 -7.24 9.16 -6.01
C LEU A 116 -7.04 7.83 -5.27
N VAL A 117 -6.06 7.76 -4.39
CA VAL A 117 -5.82 6.58 -3.54
C VAL A 117 -7.05 6.27 -2.70
N GLY A 118 -7.64 7.26 -2.06
CA GLY A 118 -8.85 7.11 -1.27
C GLY A 118 -10.05 6.62 -2.08
N ALA A 119 -10.11 6.96 -3.37
CA ALA A 119 -11.16 6.48 -4.27
C ALA A 119 -10.99 5.01 -4.67
N LEU A 120 -9.77 4.49 -4.65
CA LEU A 120 -9.42 3.18 -5.19
C LEU A 120 -9.25 2.10 -4.13
N CYS A 121 -9.14 2.47 -2.86
CA CYS A 121 -8.95 1.53 -1.76
C CYS A 121 -9.98 1.73 -0.65
N HIS A 122 -10.10 0.75 0.25
CA HIS A 122 -11.04 0.82 1.37
C HIS A 122 -10.51 1.69 2.51
N ARG A 123 -9.20 1.69 2.72
CA ARG A 123 -8.55 2.48 3.76
C ARG A 123 -7.14 2.84 3.32
N TRP A 124 -6.71 4.03 3.65
CA TRP A 124 -5.34 4.48 3.45
C TRP A 124 -4.92 5.39 4.61
N GLY A 125 -3.63 5.54 4.77
CA GLY A 125 -3.08 6.40 5.80
C GLY A 125 -1.56 6.45 5.71
N TRP A 126 -0.96 7.01 6.72
CA TRP A 126 0.49 7.06 6.84
C TRP A 126 0.90 6.84 8.29
N GLU A 127 2.06 6.25 8.46
CA GLU A 127 2.62 5.94 9.76
C GLU A 127 4.04 6.49 9.83
N PRO A 128 4.39 7.24 10.91
CA PRO A 128 5.77 7.62 11.14
C PRO A 128 6.58 6.37 11.50
N ARG A 129 7.81 6.33 11.00
CA ARG A 129 8.78 5.30 11.37
C ARG A 129 9.93 5.98 12.10
N SER A 130 10.77 5.17 12.78
CA SER A 130 12.01 5.66 13.36
C SER A 130 12.94 6.26 12.30
N VAL A 131 12.87 5.75 11.07
CA VAL A 131 13.52 6.29 9.89
C VAL A 131 12.50 6.31 8.76
N GLY A 132 11.98 7.48 8.40
CA GLY A 132 11.04 7.61 7.30
C GLY A 132 9.58 7.64 7.71
N LYS A 133 8.75 7.58 6.70
CA LYS A 133 7.33 7.38 6.83
C LYS A 133 6.89 6.27 5.89
N THR A 134 5.84 5.58 6.27
CA THR A 134 5.17 4.61 5.41
C THR A 134 3.80 5.15 5.08
N VAL A 135 3.49 5.25 3.80
CA VAL A 135 2.13 5.50 3.31
C VAL A 135 1.57 4.15 2.87
N TYR A 136 0.37 3.84 3.29
CA TYR A 136 -0.26 2.56 2.99
C TYR A 136 -1.67 2.71 2.42
N ALA A 137 -2.08 1.69 1.68
CA ALA A 137 -3.44 1.53 1.19
C ALA A 137 -3.87 0.07 1.41
N GLU A 138 -5.12 -0.11 1.80
CA GLU A 138 -5.67 -1.42 2.13
C GLU A 138 -6.97 -1.68 1.39
N TRP A 139 -7.13 -2.93 0.93
CA TRP A 139 -8.35 -3.47 0.36
C TRP A 139 -8.82 -4.61 1.25
N VAL A 140 -10.06 -4.53 1.69
CA VAL A 140 -10.69 -5.62 2.45
C VAL A 140 -11.17 -6.67 1.45
N LEU A 141 -10.61 -7.86 1.55
CA LEU A 141 -10.90 -8.97 0.64
C LEU A 141 -12.28 -9.57 0.96
N GLY A 142 -13.02 -9.97 -0.07
CA GLY A 142 -14.36 -10.52 0.10
C GLY A 142 -15.48 -9.48 0.27
N VAL A 143 -15.14 -8.21 0.31
CA VAL A 143 -16.09 -7.09 0.29
C VAL A 143 -16.20 -6.57 -1.13
N GLY A 144 -17.38 -6.08 -1.52
CA GLY A 144 -17.62 -5.53 -2.84
C GLY A 144 -16.73 -4.30 -3.16
N PRO A 145 -16.83 -3.79 -4.39
CA PRO A 145 -15.99 -2.68 -4.83
C PRO A 145 -16.14 -1.47 -3.91
N VAL A 146 -15.08 -0.67 -3.86
CA VAL A 146 -15.09 0.60 -3.10
C VAL A 146 -16.19 1.50 -3.67
N GLU A 147 -17.16 1.85 -2.84
CA GLU A 147 -18.21 2.77 -3.24
C GLU A 147 -17.69 4.21 -3.17
N VAL A 148 -17.91 4.93 -4.24
CA VAL A 148 -17.53 6.36 -4.35
C VAL A 148 -18.19 7.20 -3.26
N THR A 149 -19.33 6.77 -2.76
CA THR A 149 -20.04 7.39 -1.64
C THR A 149 -19.29 7.34 -0.33
N SER A 150 -18.41 6.37 -0.13
CA SER A 150 -17.60 6.30 1.10
C SER A 150 -16.53 7.40 1.18
N LEU A 151 -16.21 8.04 0.07
CA LEU A 151 -15.31 9.19 0.05
C LEU A 151 -15.88 10.42 0.75
N MET A 152 -17.18 10.58 0.77
CA MET A 152 -17.82 11.71 1.46
C MET A 152 -17.95 11.48 2.98
N GLY A 153 -17.95 10.22 3.43
CA GLY A 153 -17.96 9.87 4.84
C GLY A 153 -16.61 9.95 5.53
N ALA A 154 -15.52 9.93 4.78
CA ALA A 154 -14.15 9.94 5.29
C ALA A 154 -13.64 11.36 5.66
N ARG A 155 -14.50 12.36 5.64
CA ARG A 155 -14.15 13.76 5.97
C ARG A 155 -14.32 14.12 7.42
N GLU A 156 -14.79 13.22 8.22
CA GLU A 156 -14.91 13.46 9.67
C GLU A 156 -13.75 12.84 10.44
#